data_c9fa3d5e0e1b318ca88400d141c914f9
#
_entry.id   c9fa3d5e0e1b318ca88400d141c914f9
#
_cell.length_a   1.000
_cell.length_b   1.000
_cell.length_c   1.000
_cell.angle_alpha   90.00
_cell.angle_beta   90.00
_cell.angle_gamma   90.00
#
_symmetry.space_group_name_H-M   'P 1'
#
loop_
_entity.id
_entity.type
_entity.pdbx_description
1 polymer ?
#
loop_
_entity_poly.entity_id
_entity_poly.type
_entity_poly.pdbx_seq_one_letter_code
_entity_poly.pdbx_strand_id
1 'polypeptide(L)'
;MSICLFWAVVAAIILLNVLAWNSAAFCDWYIAHIFPIWVNTYGRLTGIFPFSVGEWLIVAGLLLVAAALLIGVICGFFGLVRLGKYVRFHMAGGKAERTASSRNGRFFRIARCYYRFFSWTLLAVCLIMTLNCLILYHASTFSAHYFGEDDGSYTSVELVILYNMVAEKCNDLAEQIRRSDEGDAVYVSPDGTEICVRDAEGWSGGLAHMADEAGELMAQLGERYPQLAGWYPRPKAMLFSDFMCQQYMQGYYFPFSMEANYNDVMHILNIPSTMCHELAHLRGYIYEDEANFISYLACVESENVFFQYAGYLSVLNYLYNDVYKLWKTNPEAYEETVAVVQPAAISEQVWKDNIFVSDQEWDRINGKALIDTEIIDAAADVFVDTNLKVNGVSDGKISYNRVVRLLLQYYRKN
;
A
#
# COMPACT_ATOMS: atom_id res chain seq x y z
N MET A 1 -5.16 32.94 10.87
CA MET A 1 -5.02 32.63 9.43
C MET A 1 -6.29 33.06 8.71
N SER A 2 -6.18 33.75 7.58
CA SER A 2 -7.31 34.42 6.92
C SER A 2 -8.21 33.41 6.16
N ILE A 3 -9.49 33.72 6.07
CA ILE A 3 -10.47 32.96 5.28
C ILE A 3 -10.07 32.95 3.79
N CYS A 4 -9.44 34.03 3.31
CA CYS A 4 -8.92 34.10 1.93
C CYS A 4 -7.83 33.04 1.66
N LEU A 5 -6.93 32.79 2.61
CA LEU A 5 -5.90 31.75 2.45
C LEU A 5 -6.51 30.34 2.41
N PHE A 6 -7.55 30.09 3.22
CA PHE A 6 -8.27 28.80 3.19
C PHE A 6 -8.82 28.51 1.78
N TRP A 7 -9.56 29.47 1.22
CA TRP A 7 -10.15 29.32 -0.11
C TRP A 7 -9.11 29.30 -1.24
N ALA A 8 -7.97 30.00 -1.06
CA ALA A 8 -6.86 29.92 -2.01
C ALA A 8 -6.25 28.51 -2.07
N VAL A 9 -6.09 27.83 -0.90
CA VAL A 9 -5.59 26.45 -0.87
C VAL A 9 -6.63 25.50 -1.47
N VAL A 10 -7.94 25.67 -1.17
CA VAL A 10 -9.00 24.89 -1.84
C VAL A 10 -8.93 25.02 -3.36
N ALA A 11 -8.81 26.26 -3.86
CA ALA A 11 -8.69 26.50 -5.29
C ALA A 11 -7.44 25.85 -5.90
N ALA A 12 -6.31 25.90 -5.19
CA ALA A 12 -5.07 25.24 -5.62
C ALA A 12 -5.23 23.72 -5.71
N ILE A 13 -5.86 23.08 -4.70
CA ILE A 13 -6.15 21.63 -4.71
C ILE A 13 -7.00 21.28 -5.93
N ILE A 14 -8.08 22.01 -6.18
CA ILE A 14 -8.97 21.78 -7.32
C ILE A 14 -8.19 21.93 -8.64
N LEU A 15 -7.41 23.01 -8.78
CA LEU A 15 -6.62 23.26 -9.98
C LEU A 15 -5.61 22.12 -10.25
N LEU A 16 -4.88 21.67 -9.22
CA LEU A 16 -3.90 20.59 -9.35
C LEU A 16 -4.57 19.28 -9.78
N ASN A 17 -5.71 18.93 -9.20
CA ASN A 17 -6.46 17.74 -9.62
C ASN A 17 -6.98 17.88 -11.06
N VAL A 18 -7.52 19.04 -11.45
CA VAL A 18 -7.95 19.26 -12.84
C VAL A 18 -6.79 19.15 -13.81
N LEU A 19 -5.61 19.67 -13.47
CA LEU A 19 -4.40 19.52 -14.29
C LEU A 19 -3.97 18.07 -14.39
N ALA A 20 -3.98 17.33 -13.28
CA ALA A 20 -3.61 15.92 -13.26
C ALA A 20 -4.54 15.08 -14.17
N TRP A 21 -5.85 15.25 -14.06
CA TRP A 21 -6.83 14.54 -14.88
C TRP A 21 -6.75 14.85 -16.39
N ASN A 22 -6.16 15.97 -16.77
CA ASN A 22 -6.12 16.42 -18.17
C ASN A 22 -4.72 16.36 -18.80
N SER A 23 -3.67 16.03 -18.05
CA SER A 23 -2.30 16.09 -18.54
C SER A 23 -1.37 15.09 -17.87
N ALA A 24 -1.17 13.93 -18.48
CA ALA A 24 -0.15 12.98 -18.05
C ALA A 24 1.26 13.63 -18.06
N ALA A 25 1.57 14.47 -19.05
CA ALA A 25 2.83 15.19 -19.13
C ALA A 25 3.08 16.11 -17.90
N PHE A 26 2.03 16.73 -17.33
CA PHE A 26 2.14 17.45 -16.07
C PHE A 26 2.47 16.51 -14.91
N CYS A 27 1.82 15.36 -14.85
CA CYS A 27 2.05 14.37 -13.79
C CYS A 27 3.46 13.78 -13.87
N ASP A 28 3.94 13.45 -15.07
CA ASP A 28 5.29 12.96 -15.29
C ASP A 28 6.34 14.00 -14.90
N TRP A 29 6.12 15.26 -15.29
CA TRP A 29 6.98 16.38 -14.87
C TRP A 29 6.99 16.54 -13.34
N TYR A 30 5.82 16.42 -12.69
CA TYR A 30 5.68 16.52 -11.24
C TYR A 30 6.46 15.39 -10.55
N ILE A 31 6.32 14.15 -11.03
CA ILE A 31 7.04 12.99 -10.47
C ILE A 31 8.54 13.13 -10.65
N ALA A 32 8.98 13.65 -11.81
CA ALA A 32 10.41 13.80 -12.06
C ALA A 32 11.08 14.93 -11.23
N HIS A 33 10.36 16.03 -10.92
CA HIS A 33 10.98 17.24 -10.38
C HIS A 33 10.50 17.62 -8.98
N ILE A 34 9.24 17.39 -8.65
CA ILE A 34 8.64 17.85 -7.39
C ILE A 34 8.50 16.74 -6.38
N PHE A 35 7.98 15.58 -6.78
CA PHE A 35 7.76 14.44 -5.88
C PHE A 35 9.03 13.97 -5.15
N PRO A 36 10.22 13.91 -5.78
CA PRO A 36 11.47 13.55 -5.10
C PRO A 36 11.86 14.53 -3.99
N ILE A 37 11.39 15.80 -4.03
CA ILE A 37 11.65 16.76 -2.96
C ILE A 37 10.97 16.29 -1.66
N TRP A 38 9.75 15.78 -1.74
CA TRP A 38 9.03 15.24 -0.59
C TRP A 38 9.76 14.04 0.00
N VAL A 39 10.18 13.09 -0.83
CA VAL A 39 10.95 11.91 -0.41
C VAL A 39 12.27 12.32 0.24
N ASN A 40 13.04 13.21 -0.41
CA ASN A 40 14.38 13.62 0.05
C ASN A 40 14.37 14.60 1.23
N THR A 41 13.25 15.25 1.56
CA THR A 41 13.15 16.15 2.71
C THR A 41 12.33 15.51 3.82
N TYR A 42 11.06 15.32 3.57
CA TYR A 42 10.11 14.82 4.56
C TYR A 42 10.33 13.34 4.88
N GLY A 43 10.56 12.50 3.84
CA GLY A 43 10.91 11.10 4.02
C GLY A 43 12.21 10.89 4.81
N ARG A 44 13.22 11.77 4.63
CA ARG A 44 14.43 11.74 5.48
C ARG A 44 14.15 12.12 6.92
N LEU A 45 13.25 13.08 7.17
CA LEU A 45 12.87 13.47 8.52
C LEU A 45 12.13 12.34 9.24
N THR A 46 11.16 11.71 8.60
CA THR A 46 10.42 10.59 9.16
C THR A 46 11.29 9.34 9.28
N GLY A 47 12.26 9.17 8.37
CA GLY A 47 13.24 8.09 8.37
C GLY A 47 14.16 8.05 9.62
N ILE A 48 14.26 9.14 10.38
CA ILE A 48 15.04 9.18 11.65
C ILE A 48 14.39 8.29 12.73
N PHE A 49 13.07 8.11 12.68
CA PHE A 49 12.34 7.36 13.69
C PHE A 49 12.41 5.86 13.39
N PRO A 50 12.65 5.00 14.40
CA PRO A 50 12.72 3.54 14.19
C PRO A 50 11.34 2.87 14.07
N PHE A 51 10.26 3.63 14.13
CA PHE A 51 8.87 3.19 14.01
C PHE A 51 8.15 3.93 12.91
N SER A 52 7.02 3.40 12.44
CA SER A 52 6.17 4.07 11.45
C SER A 52 5.53 5.34 12.02
N VAL A 53 5.94 6.50 11.51
CA VAL A 53 5.29 7.79 11.83
C VAL A 53 3.87 7.81 11.26
N GLY A 54 3.66 7.12 10.11
CA GLY A 54 2.37 6.99 9.47
C GLY A 54 1.31 6.40 10.38
N GLU A 55 1.61 5.31 11.12
CA GLU A 55 0.67 4.71 12.05
C GLU A 55 0.25 5.68 13.16
N TRP A 56 1.19 6.44 13.71
CA TRP A 56 0.88 7.45 14.73
C TRP A 56 0.05 8.61 14.17
N LEU A 57 0.24 8.98 12.91
CA LEU A 57 -0.61 9.98 12.23
C LEU A 57 -2.04 9.44 12.04
N ILE A 58 -2.21 8.15 11.73
CA ILE A 58 -3.55 7.52 11.68
C ILE A 58 -4.21 7.57 13.05
N VAL A 59 -3.53 7.16 14.11
CA VAL A 59 -4.05 7.21 15.49
C VAL A 59 -4.45 8.65 15.86
N ALA A 60 -3.57 9.63 15.59
CA ALA A 60 -3.88 11.05 15.85
C ALA A 60 -5.11 11.52 15.04
N GLY A 61 -5.23 11.11 13.78
CA GLY A 61 -6.38 11.42 12.92
C GLY A 61 -7.69 10.84 13.49
N LEU A 62 -7.68 9.58 13.92
CA LEU A 62 -8.84 8.92 14.54
C LEU A 62 -9.25 9.64 15.84
N LEU A 63 -8.31 10.03 16.68
CA LEU A 63 -8.58 10.80 17.90
C LEU A 63 -9.18 12.18 17.58
N LEU A 64 -8.68 12.86 16.54
CA LEU A 64 -9.26 14.12 16.07
C LEU A 64 -10.69 13.94 15.58
N VAL A 65 -10.99 12.91 14.82
CA VAL A 65 -12.35 12.62 14.35
C VAL A 65 -13.27 12.30 15.53
N ALA A 66 -12.83 11.43 16.45
CA ALA A 66 -13.61 11.09 17.66
C ALA A 66 -13.93 12.33 18.50
N ALA A 67 -12.96 13.22 18.68
CA ALA A 67 -13.16 14.48 19.40
C ALA A 67 -14.14 15.41 18.63
N ALA A 68 -14.07 15.48 17.30
CA ALA A 68 -15.02 16.25 16.49
C ALA A 68 -16.47 15.75 16.67
N LEU A 69 -16.66 14.42 16.61
CA LEU A 69 -17.97 13.80 16.83
C LEU A 69 -18.50 14.08 18.23
N LEU A 70 -17.66 13.90 19.26
CA LEU A 70 -18.05 14.16 20.66
C LEU A 70 -18.46 15.63 20.87
N ILE A 71 -17.65 16.58 20.41
CA ILE A 71 -17.96 18.01 20.48
C ILE A 71 -19.24 18.32 19.72
N GLY A 72 -19.47 17.69 18.55
CA GLY A 72 -20.67 17.84 17.75
C GLY A 72 -21.93 17.39 18.50
N VAL A 73 -21.88 16.21 19.14
CA VAL A 73 -22.98 15.69 19.96
C VAL A 73 -23.30 16.64 21.14
N ILE A 74 -22.27 17.10 21.84
CA ILE A 74 -22.44 18.04 22.96
C ILE A 74 -23.03 19.38 22.47
N CYS A 75 -22.56 19.92 21.35
CA CYS A 75 -23.11 21.14 20.75
C CYS A 75 -24.58 20.94 20.35
N GLY A 76 -24.93 19.82 19.73
CA GLY A 76 -26.29 19.44 19.37
C GLY A 76 -27.22 19.36 20.60
N PHE A 77 -26.76 18.70 21.67
CA PHE A 77 -27.52 18.61 22.93
C PHE A 77 -27.81 20.00 23.52
N PHE A 78 -26.80 20.88 23.61
CA PHE A 78 -27.01 22.23 24.09
C PHE A 78 -27.90 23.05 23.14
N GLY A 79 -27.84 22.82 21.85
CA GLY A 79 -28.75 23.40 20.85
C GLY A 79 -30.20 23.00 21.06
N LEU A 80 -30.48 21.72 21.26
CA LEU A 80 -31.80 21.18 21.55
C LEU A 80 -32.37 21.71 22.87
N VAL A 81 -31.57 21.77 23.93
CA VAL A 81 -31.97 22.34 25.23
C VAL A 81 -32.34 23.83 25.06
N ARG A 82 -31.58 24.60 24.26
CA ARG A 82 -31.89 26.01 23.96
C ARG A 82 -33.23 26.13 23.19
N LEU A 83 -33.40 25.32 22.17
CA LEU A 83 -34.63 25.29 21.36
C LEU A 83 -35.82 24.94 22.23
N GLY A 84 -35.72 23.93 23.08
CA GLY A 84 -36.79 23.54 24.01
C GLY A 84 -37.16 24.66 24.99
N LYS A 85 -36.17 25.40 25.52
CA LYS A 85 -36.41 26.58 26.35
C LYS A 85 -37.06 27.70 25.57
N TYR A 86 -36.64 27.95 24.33
CA TYR A 86 -37.23 28.97 23.45
C TYR A 86 -38.70 28.65 23.13
N VAL A 87 -39.01 27.41 22.76
CA VAL A 87 -40.39 26.97 22.46
C VAL A 87 -41.29 27.10 23.70
N ARG A 88 -40.85 26.62 24.88
CA ARG A 88 -41.61 26.74 26.12
C ARG A 88 -41.89 28.20 26.50
N PHE A 89 -40.92 29.08 26.30
CA PHE A 89 -41.05 30.50 26.61
C PHE A 89 -42.05 31.19 25.68
N HIS A 90 -42.04 30.89 24.38
CA HIS A 90 -43.00 31.43 23.42
C HIS A 90 -44.44 30.90 23.65
N MET A 91 -44.55 29.62 24.01
CA MET A 91 -45.87 29.04 24.36
C MET A 91 -46.46 29.61 25.66
N ALA A 92 -45.60 30.11 26.56
CA ALA A 92 -46.05 30.75 27.82
C ALA A 92 -46.29 32.26 27.73
N GLY A 93 -46.26 32.87 26.52
CA GLY A 93 -46.59 34.30 26.30
C GLY A 93 -45.56 35.29 26.85
N GLY A 94 -44.32 34.83 27.13
CA GLY A 94 -43.27 35.66 27.73
C GLY A 94 -42.55 36.57 26.74
N LYS A 95 -42.20 37.81 27.15
CA LYS A 95 -41.32 38.71 26.39
C LYS A 95 -39.85 38.37 26.64
N ALA A 96 -39.04 38.26 25.59
CA ALA A 96 -37.68 37.75 25.63
C ALA A 96 -36.72 38.62 26.48
N GLU A 97 -36.37 38.19 27.68
CA GLU A 97 -35.18 38.66 28.38
C GLU A 97 -33.93 37.89 27.89
N ARG A 98 -32.94 38.67 27.41
CA ARG A 98 -31.65 38.15 27.01
C ARG A 98 -30.81 37.70 28.19
N THR A 99 -31.16 36.62 28.86
CA THR A 99 -30.26 36.00 29.84
C THR A 99 -29.28 35.08 29.12
N ALA A 100 -28.20 35.63 28.64
CA ALA A 100 -27.06 34.85 28.09
C ALA A 100 -26.32 34.18 29.26
N SER A 101 -26.54 32.89 29.48
CA SER A 101 -25.69 32.09 30.38
C SER A 101 -24.23 32.10 29.86
N SER A 102 -23.35 32.81 30.57
CA SER A 102 -21.92 33.01 30.23
C SER A 102 -21.13 31.69 30.18
N ARG A 103 -21.62 30.66 30.88
CA ARG A 103 -20.95 29.36 30.98
C ARG A 103 -20.93 28.57 29.67
N ASN A 104 -22.01 28.65 28.87
CA ASN A 104 -22.07 27.99 27.56
C ASN A 104 -21.33 28.76 26.48
N GLY A 105 -21.10 30.06 26.64
CA GLY A 105 -20.33 30.89 25.69
C GLY A 105 -18.86 30.48 25.56
N ARG A 106 -18.23 30.02 26.66
CA ARG A 106 -16.83 29.52 26.67
C ARG A 106 -16.71 28.23 25.90
N PHE A 107 -17.64 27.27 26.13
CA PHE A 107 -17.66 25.98 25.42
C PHE A 107 -17.83 26.18 23.89
N PHE A 108 -18.79 26.96 23.46
CA PHE A 108 -19.02 27.23 22.03
C PHE A 108 -17.83 27.97 21.37
N ARG A 109 -17.09 28.77 22.12
CA ARG A 109 -15.84 29.39 21.64
C ARG A 109 -14.77 28.33 21.41
N ILE A 110 -14.57 27.40 22.35
CA ILE A 110 -13.64 26.28 22.25
C ILE A 110 -14.02 25.39 21.07
N ALA A 111 -15.30 24.99 20.97
CA ALA A 111 -15.80 24.20 19.85
C ALA A 111 -15.53 24.86 18.49
N ARG A 112 -15.75 26.18 18.37
CA ARG A 112 -15.44 26.92 17.13
C ARG A 112 -13.95 26.93 16.81
N CYS A 113 -13.07 27.09 17.82
CA CYS A 113 -11.63 27.03 17.62
C CYS A 113 -11.22 25.62 17.17
N TYR A 114 -11.78 24.59 17.81
CA TYR A 114 -11.54 23.20 17.45
C TYR A 114 -11.95 22.90 16.00
N TYR A 115 -13.18 23.20 15.60
CA TYR A 115 -13.65 22.94 14.22
C TYR A 115 -12.90 23.77 13.18
N ARG A 116 -12.43 24.97 13.54
CA ARG A 116 -11.54 25.73 12.66
C ARG A 116 -10.18 25.03 12.47
N PHE A 117 -9.59 24.51 13.55
CA PHE A 117 -8.37 23.70 13.49
C PHE A 117 -8.62 22.43 12.68
N PHE A 118 -9.68 21.69 12.98
CA PHE A 118 -10.05 20.47 12.27
C PHE A 118 -10.24 20.69 10.76
N SER A 119 -10.90 21.79 10.36
CA SER A 119 -11.08 22.14 8.95
C SER A 119 -9.74 22.40 8.24
N TRP A 120 -8.78 23.05 8.93
CA TRP A 120 -7.45 23.24 8.37
C TRP A 120 -6.64 21.95 8.28
N THR A 121 -6.76 21.08 9.27
CA THR A 121 -6.15 19.74 9.23
C THR A 121 -6.72 18.94 8.05
N LEU A 122 -8.03 18.96 7.86
CA LEU A 122 -8.67 18.27 6.74
C LEU A 122 -8.21 18.83 5.38
N LEU A 123 -8.06 20.14 5.28
CA LEU A 123 -7.54 20.78 4.08
C LEU A 123 -6.08 20.40 3.81
N ALA A 124 -5.24 20.30 4.85
CA ALA A 124 -3.86 19.81 4.74
C ALA A 124 -3.82 18.34 4.30
N VAL A 125 -4.69 17.50 4.85
CA VAL A 125 -4.86 16.10 4.40
C VAL A 125 -5.21 16.04 2.91
N CYS A 126 -6.20 16.81 2.46
CA CYS A 126 -6.58 16.85 1.04
C CYS A 126 -5.42 17.33 0.14
N LEU A 127 -4.67 18.34 0.58
CA LEU A 127 -3.51 18.85 -0.17
C LEU A 127 -2.41 17.79 -0.28
N ILE A 128 -2.04 17.15 0.83
CA ILE A 128 -1.00 16.10 0.84
C ILE A 128 -1.43 14.90 0.00
N MET A 129 -2.69 14.46 0.12
CA MET A 129 -3.23 13.41 -0.75
C MET A 129 -3.15 13.78 -2.22
N THR A 130 -3.47 15.02 -2.58
CA THR A 130 -3.35 15.49 -3.98
C THR A 130 -1.91 15.40 -4.46
N LEU A 131 -0.95 15.89 -3.66
CA LEU A 131 0.46 15.97 -4.04
C LEU A 131 1.15 14.59 -4.06
N ASN A 132 0.87 13.75 -3.06
CA ASN A 132 1.63 12.52 -2.84
C ASN A 132 0.88 11.23 -3.24
N CYS A 133 -0.34 11.36 -3.78
CA CYS A 133 -1.14 10.21 -4.20
C CYS A 133 -1.94 10.50 -5.48
N LEU A 134 -2.88 11.47 -5.48
CA LEU A 134 -3.84 11.62 -6.56
C LEU A 134 -3.18 12.02 -7.90
N ILE A 135 -2.17 12.89 -7.90
CA ILE A 135 -1.42 13.26 -9.12
C ILE A 135 -0.75 12.01 -9.73
N LEU A 136 -0.23 11.12 -8.90
CA LEU A 136 0.51 9.94 -9.33
C LEU A 136 -0.35 8.96 -10.14
N TYR A 137 -1.65 8.86 -9.84
CA TYR A 137 -2.59 8.01 -10.58
C TYR A 137 -2.81 8.44 -12.04
N HIS A 138 -2.40 9.64 -12.43
CA HIS A 138 -2.59 10.18 -13.77
C HIS A 138 -1.29 10.32 -14.56
N ALA A 139 -0.19 9.82 -14.01
CA ALA A 139 1.11 9.76 -14.68
C ALA A 139 1.20 8.56 -15.63
N SER A 140 2.18 8.61 -16.49
CA SER A 140 2.53 7.48 -17.36
C SER A 140 3.03 6.29 -16.53
N THR A 141 2.65 5.09 -16.93
CA THR A 141 3.05 3.85 -16.27
C THR A 141 4.51 3.51 -16.55
N PHE A 142 5.09 2.62 -15.75
CA PHE A 142 6.44 2.10 -15.97
C PHE A 142 6.55 1.42 -17.35
N SER A 143 5.57 0.61 -17.67
CA SER A 143 5.51 -0.08 -18.95
C SER A 143 5.45 0.89 -20.13
N ALA A 144 4.67 1.97 -20.03
CA ALA A 144 4.60 2.99 -21.08
C ALA A 144 5.93 3.71 -21.27
N HIS A 145 6.68 3.97 -20.19
CA HIS A 145 8.00 4.62 -20.28
C HIS A 145 9.08 3.73 -20.88
N TYR A 146 9.12 2.44 -20.51
CA TYR A 146 10.28 1.58 -20.79
C TYR A 146 9.99 0.45 -21.78
N PHE A 147 8.73 0.02 -21.91
CA PHE A 147 8.36 -1.07 -22.80
C PHE A 147 7.55 -0.62 -24.02
N GLY A 148 7.02 0.62 -24.01
CA GLY A 148 6.16 1.13 -25.09
C GLY A 148 4.76 0.53 -25.07
N GLU A 149 4.01 0.79 -26.15
CA GLU A 149 2.63 0.29 -26.25
C GLU A 149 2.59 -1.24 -26.29
N ASP A 150 1.70 -1.79 -25.50
CA ASP A 150 1.39 -3.21 -25.49
C ASP A 150 0.20 -3.47 -26.41
N ASP A 151 0.38 -4.30 -27.45
CA ASP A 151 -0.67 -4.70 -28.38
C ASP A 151 -1.69 -5.68 -27.77
N GLY A 152 -1.41 -6.17 -26.54
CA GLY A 152 -2.28 -7.08 -25.79
C GLY A 152 -2.42 -8.47 -26.40
N SER A 153 -1.62 -8.80 -27.39
CA SER A 153 -1.69 -10.05 -28.14
C SER A 153 -0.78 -11.14 -27.56
N TYR A 154 -1.10 -11.66 -26.38
CA TYR A 154 -0.40 -12.82 -25.82
C TYR A 154 -1.15 -14.11 -26.11
N THR A 155 -0.40 -15.14 -26.46
CA THR A 155 -0.93 -16.48 -26.65
C THR A 155 -0.97 -17.25 -25.34
N SER A 156 -1.86 -18.23 -25.24
CA SER A 156 -1.89 -19.15 -24.10
C SER A 156 -0.58 -19.95 -23.96
N VAL A 157 0.11 -20.21 -25.09
CA VAL A 157 1.42 -20.87 -25.09
C VAL A 157 2.47 -19.98 -24.39
N GLU A 158 2.52 -18.68 -24.71
CA GLU A 158 3.44 -17.76 -24.04
C GLU A 158 3.17 -17.65 -22.54
N LEU A 159 1.89 -17.63 -22.13
CA LEU A 159 1.51 -17.65 -20.73
C LEU A 159 2.05 -18.89 -20.01
N VAL A 160 1.89 -20.10 -20.60
CA VAL A 160 2.37 -21.34 -19.98
C VAL A 160 3.90 -21.43 -19.99
N ILE A 161 4.57 -20.92 -21.03
CA ILE A 161 6.04 -20.81 -21.05
C ILE A 161 6.54 -19.93 -19.90
N LEU A 162 5.93 -18.75 -19.72
CA LEU A 162 6.29 -17.84 -18.63
C LEU A 162 6.01 -18.47 -17.26
N TYR A 163 4.84 -19.10 -17.10
CA TYR A 163 4.52 -19.86 -15.89
C TYR A 163 5.59 -20.92 -15.58
N ASN A 164 5.98 -21.71 -16.58
CA ASN A 164 6.98 -22.77 -16.43
C ASN A 164 8.32 -22.20 -15.97
N MET A 165 8.78 -21.11 -16.60
CA MET A 165 10.02 -20.45 -16.23
C MET A 165 10.00 -20.00 -14.76
N VAL A 166 8.89 -19.39 -14.30
CA VAL A 166 8.75 -18.95 -12.90
C VAL A 166 8.64 -20.14 -11.96
N ALA A 167 7.84 -21.16 -12.28
CA ALA A 167 7.66 -22.34 -11.45
C ALA A 167 8.96 -23.15 -11.29
N GLU A 168 9.71 -23.35 -12.37
CA GLU A 168 11.01 -24.02 -12.36
C GLU A 168 12.03 -23.21 -11.53
N LYS A 169 12.07 -21.88 -11.68
CA LYS A 169 12.91 -21.01 -10.85
C LYS A 169 12.54 -21.09 -9.37
N CYS A 170 11.24 -21.10 -9.04
CA CYS A 170 10.81 -21.31 -7.66
C CYS A 170 11.27 -22.66 -7.12
N ASN A 171 11.12 -23.75 -7.90
CA ASN A 171 11.56 -25.09 -7.48
C ASN A 171 13.08 -25.11 -7.23
N ASP A 172 13.87 -24.60 -8.18
CA ASP A 172 15.33 -24.58 -8.08
C ASP A 172 15.83 -23.74 -6.89
N LEU A 173 15.24 -22.57 -6.67
CA LEU A 173 15.65 -21.65 -5.60
C LEU A 173 15.19 -22.12 -4.22
N ALA A 174 14.04 -22.82 -4.13
CA ALA A 174 13.57 -23.44 -2.90
C ALA A 174 14.57 -24.45 -2.32
N GLU A 175 15.35 -25.14 -3.19
CA GLU A 175 16.40 -26.08 -2.79
C GLU A 175 17.70 -25.36 -2.39
N GLN A 176 17.92 -24.13 -2.85
CA GLN A 176 19.18 -23.38 -2.65
C GLN A 176 19.16 -22.51 -1.39
N ILE A 177 17.97 -22.02 -0.97
CA ILE A 177 17.89 -21.19 0.24
C ILE A 177 18.19 -22.04 1.49
N ARG A 178 18.75 -21.38 2.50
CA ARG A 178 18.94 -22.01 3.81
C ARG A 178 17.61 -22.28 4.47
N ARG A 179 17.55 -23.41 5.21
CA ARG A 179 16.35 -23.84 5.95
C ARG A 179 16.68 -24.16 7.40
N SER A 180 15.70 -23.97 8.28
CA SER A 180 15.73 -24.45 9.66
C SER A 180 15.61 -25.99 9.72
N ASP A 181 15.82 -26.57 10.89
CA ASP A 181 15.61 -28.01 11.11
C ASP A 181 14.14 -28.43 10.88
N GLU A 182 13.20 -27.47 10.99
CA GLU A 182 11.76 -27.66 10.75
C GLU A 182 11.37 -27.45 9.27
N GLY A 183 12.32 -27.00 8.45
CA GLY A 183 12.16 -26.76 7.02
C GLY A 183 11.75 -25.35 6.62
N ASP A 184 11.67 -24.41 7.58
CA ASP A 184 11.33 -23.03 7.31
C ASP A 184 12.44 -22.31 6.55
N ALA A 185 12.08 -21.38 5.68
CA ALA A 185 13.02 -20.54 4.97
C ALA A 185 13.79 -19.61 5.93
N VAL A 186 15.13 -19.59 5.81
CA VAL A 186 16.01 -18.79 6.66
C VAL A 186 16.67 -17.71 5.83
N TYR A 187 16.47 -16.46 6.21
CA TYR A 187 17.27 -15.34 5.70
C TYR A 187 18.55 -15.24 6.51
N VAL A 188 19.66 -15.13 5.80
CA VAL A 188 20.98 -14.94 6.39
C VAL A 188 21.49 -13.56 6.00
N SER A 189 21.63 -12.67 6.98
CA SER A 189 22.12 -11.31 6.76
C SER A 189 23.65 -11.29 6.52
N PRO A 190 24.21 -10.19 5.99
CA PRO A 190 25.66 -10.08 5.73
C PRO A 190 26.54 -10.22 6.97
N ASP A 191 26.03 -9.92 8.17
CA ASP A 191 26.72 -10.10 9.44
C ASP A 191 26.60 -11.52 10.03
N GLY A 192 25.88 -12.42 9.32
CA GLY A 192 25.66 -13.81 9.71
C GLY A 192 24.45 -14.01 10.64
N THR A 193 23.65 -12.98 10.91
CA THR A 193 22.39 -13.15 11.66
C THR A 193 21.40 -13.94 10.83
N GLU A 194 20.85 -15.02 11.41
CA GLU A 194 19.87 -15.89 10.79
C GLU A 194 18.48 -15.61 11.38
N ILE A 195 17.49 -15.39 10.51
CA ILE A 195 16.09 -15.22 10.92
C ILE A 195 15.17 -16.08 10.05
N CYS A 196 14.17 -16.71 10.68
CA CYS A 196 13.14 -17.50 9.98
C CYS A 196 11.75 -17.28 10.53
N VAL A 197 11.62 -17.12 11.85
CA VAL A 197 10.33 -16.93 12.54
C VAL A 197 10.33 -15.63 13.34
N ARG A 198 9.17 -15.03 13.46
CA ARG A 198 8.97 -13.81 14.23
C ARG A 198 9.35 -14.02 15.71
N ASP A 199 9.83 -12.95 16.33
CA ASP A 199 10.23 -12.90 17.74
C ASP A 199 11.44 -13.78 18.10
N ALA A 200 12.10 -14.42 17.14
CA ALA A 200 13.39 -15.07 17.36
C ALA A 200 14.48 -14.04 17.68
N GLU A 201 15.52 -14.48 18.36
CA GLU A 201 16.72 -13.65 18.60
C GLU A 201 17.28 -13.18 17.26
N GLY A 202 17.53 -11.86 17.12
CA GLY A 202 18.04 -11.26 15.88
C GLY A 202 16.97 -10.83 14.87
N TRP A 203 15.68 -11.14 15.06
CA TRP A 203 14.60 -10.83 14.13
C TRP A 203 14.61 -9.39 13.62
N SER A 204 14.58 -8.41 14.52
CA SER A 204 14.59 -6.99 14.15
C SER A 204 15.88 -6.56 13.46
N GLY A 205 17.02 -7.14 13.83
CA GLY A 205 18.31 -6.88 13.16
C GLY A 205 18.36 -7.44 11.76
N GLY A 206 17.95 -8.68 11.57
CA GLY A 206 17.86 -9.32 10.24
C GLY A 206 16.89 -8.61 9.31
N LEU A 207 15.71 -8.19 9.81
CA LEU A 207 14.76 -7.37 9.04
C LEU A 207 15.34 -5.99 8.67
N ALA A 208 16.16 -5.39 9.52
CA ALA A 208 16.82 -4.13 9.21
C ALA A 208 17.84 -4.31 8.07
N HIS A 209 18.61 -5.40 8.05
CA HIS A 209 19.51 -5.74 6.93
C HIS A 209 18.74 -6.01 5.64
N MET A 210 17.64 -6.77 5.71
CA MET A 210 16.75 -7.02 4.56
C MET A 210 16.18 -5.71 3.99
N ALA A 211 15.81 -4.77 4.86
CA ALA A 211 15.30 -3.46 4.46
C ALA A 211 16.38 -2.57 3.80
N ASP A 212 17.62 -2.64 4.26
CA ASP A 212 18.75 -1.97 3.63
C ASP A 212 19.02 -2.56 2.24
N GLU A 213 19.07 -3.89 2.13
CA GLU A 213 19.25 -4.61 0.85
C GLU A 213 18.14 -4.26 -0.16
N ALA A 214 16.87 -4.22 0.26
CA ALA A 214 15.76 -3.79 -0.60
C ALA A 214 15.97 -2.37 -1.14
N GLY A 215 16.43 -1.44 -0.30
CA GLY A 215 16.76 -0.06 -0.71
C GLY A 215 17.89 0.00 -1.73
N GLU A 216 18.94 -0.82 -1.55
CA GLU A 216 20.08 -0.92 -2.47
C GLU A 216 19.66 -1.50 -3.82
N LEU A 217 18.88 -2.57 -3.84
CA LEU A 217 18.37 -3.18 -5.07
C LEU A 217 17.48 -2.21 -5.86
N MET A 218 16.61 -1.47 -5.20
CA MET A 218 15.81 -0.43 -5.84
C MET A 218 16.69 0.69 -6.42
N ALA A 219 17.76 1.08 -5.73
CA ALA A 219 18.71 2.07 -6.23
C ALA A 219 19.49 1.55 -7.45
N GLN A 220 19.90 0.28 -7.46
CA GLN A 220 20.55 -0.39 -8.60
C GLN A 220 19.65 -0.44 -9.83
N LEU A 221 18.36 -0.74 -9.67
CA LEU A 221 17.38 -0.63 -10.77
C LEU A 221 17.35 0.78 -11.37
N GLY A 222 17.59 1.81 -10.56
CA GLY A 222 17.67 3.20 -11.00
C GLY A 222 18.78 3.49 -12.01
N GLU A 223 19.81 2.66 -12.11
CA GLU A 223 20.86 2.78 -13.13
C GLU A 223 20.31 2.48 -14.54
N ARG A 224 19.38 1.54 -14.63
CA ARG A 224 18.72 1.15 -15.88
C ARG A 224 17.42 1.91 -16.13
N TYR A 225 16.68 2.22 -15.07
CA TYR A 225 15.40 2.90 -15.10
C TYR A 225 15.50 4.24 -14.33
N PRO A 226 15.86 5.35 -14.98
CA PRO A 226 16.21 6.62 -14.32
C PRO A 226 15.15 7.17 -13.35
N GLN A 227 13.85 6.89 -13.55
CA GLN A 227 12.82 7.32 -12.61
C GLN A 227 12.94 6.62 -11.25
N LEU A 228 13.48 5.40 -11.21
CA LEU A 228 13.76 4.68 -9.96
C LEU A 228 15.02 5.17 -9.26
N ALA A 229 15.85 6.01 -9.90
CA ALA A 229 17.09 6.50 -9.31
C ALA A 229 16.84 7.41 -8.09
N GLY A 230 17.74 7.33 -7.11
CA GLY A 230 17.80 8.24 -5.96
C GLY A 230 17.85 7.53 -4.61
N TRP A 231 17.68 8.32 -3.55
CA TRP A 231 17.73 7.82 -2.19
C TRP A 231 16.40 7.15 -1.79
N TYR A 232 16.47 6.02 -1.13
CA TYR A 232 15.34 5.30 -0.57
C TYR A 232 15.37 5.34 0.96
N PRO A 233 14.24 5.59 1.64
CA PRO A 233 14.15 5.38 3.09
C PRO A 233 14.15 3.88 3.39
N ARG A 234 14.67 3.51 4.56
CA ARG A 234 14.55 2.12 5.05
C ARG A 234 13.08 1.78 5.28
N PRO A 235 12.54 0.70 4.68
CA PRO A 235 11.23 0.18 5.02
C PRO A 235 11.08 -0.13 6.51
N LYS A 236 9.89 0.06 7.06
CA LYS A 236 9.64 -0.08 8.50
C LYS A 236 8.58 -1.13 8.79
N ALA A 237 8.84 -1.96 9.80
CA ALA A 237 7.84 -2.85 10.34
C ALA A 237 6.69 -2.08 11.01
N MET A 238 5.47 -2.55 10.83
CA MET A 238 4.28 -1.94 11.42
C MET A 238 3.99 -2.48 12.81
N LEU A 239 3.54 -1.61 13.72
CA LEU A 239 3.08 -2.00 15.05
C LEU A 239 1.74 -2.75 15.00
N PHE A 240 0.88 -2.39 14.03
CA PHE A 240 -0.45 -2.97 13.84
C PHE A 240 -0.47 -4.07 12.79
N SER A 241 0.64 -4.83 12.64
CA SER A 241 0.77 -5.93 11.67
C SER A 241 -0.32 -7.01 11.84
N ASP A 242 -0.75 -7.32 13.06
CA ASP A 242 -1.87 -8.25 13.30
C ASP A 242 -3.17 -7.76 12.62
N PHE A 243 -3.45 -6.46 12.70
CA PHE A 243 -4.62 -5.86 12.04
C PHE A 243 -4.45 -5.80 10.51
N MET A 244 -3.21 -5.66 10.03
CA MET A 244 -2.91 -5.75 8.61
C MET A 244 -3.15 -7.17 8.06
N CYS A 245 -2.77 -8.20 8.84
CA CYS A 245 -3.06 -9.59 8.47
C CYS A 245 -4.56 -9.82 8.30
N GLN A 246 -5.43 -9.28 9.17
CA GLN A 246 -6.89 -9.40 9.05
C GLN A 246 -7.44 -8.75 7.75
N GLN A 247 -6.68 -7.87 7.11
CA GLN A 247 -7.00 -7.21 5.84
C GLN A 247 -6.27 -7.86 4.65
N TYR A 248 -5.52 -8.93 4.85
CA TYR A 248 -4.62 -9.53 3.87
C TYR A 248 -3.65 -8.52 3.22
N MET A 249 -3.25 -7.48 3.96
CA MET A 249 -2.35 -6.43 3.50
C MET A 249 -0.90 -6.77 3.88
N GLN A 250 -0.03 -6.75 2.89
CA GLN A 250 1.40 -7.04 3.07
C GLN A 250 2.19 -5.81 3.47
N GLY A 251 1.90 -4.67 2.89
CA GLY A 251 2.59 -3.42 3.13
C GLY A 251 1.73 -2.20 2.91
N TYR A 252 2.32 -1.03 3.07
CA TYR A 252 1.62 0.22 2.95
C TYR A 252 2.56 1.40 2.71
N TYR A 253 2.49 2.00 1.53
CA TYR A 253 3.06 3.33 1.29
C TYR A 253 2.21 4.40 1.98
N PHE A 254 2.82 5.21 2.84
CA PHE A 254 2.09 6.25 3.57
C PHE A 254 2.41 7.65 3.02
N PRO A 255 1.51 8.28 2.26
CA PRO A 255 1.77 9.55 1.56
C PRO A 255 1.97 10.75 2.49
N PHE A 256 1.53 10.65 3.77
CA PHE A 256 1.66 11.72 4.76
C PHE A 256 3.01 11.74 5.46
N SER A 257 3.73 10.64 5.47
CA SER A 257 5.07 10.52 6.07
C SER A 257 6.16 10.15 5.07
N MET A 258 5.79 9.82 3.82
CA MET A 258 6.70 9.32 2.78
C MET A 258 7.47 8.09 3.25
N GLU A 259 6.78 7.18 3.90
CA GLU A 259 7.33 5.94 4.44
C GLU A 259 6.84 4.73 3.64
N ALA A 260 7.73 3.77 3.46
CA ALA A 260 7.44 2.41 3.06
C ALA A 260 7.29 1.56 4.34
N ASN A 261 6.16 0.90 4.51
CA ASN A 261 5.88 0.10 5.69
C ASN A 261 5.49 -1.32 5.29
N TYR A 262 5.91 -2.32 6.06
CA TYR A 262 5.59 -3.71 5.78
C TYR A 262 5.05 -4.42 7.02
N ASN A 263 4.25 -5.44 6.77
CA ASN A 263 3.70 -6.33 7.78
C ASN A 263 4.78 -7.36 8.19
N ASP A 264 5.26 -7.29 9.42
CA ASP A 264 6.32 -8.17 9.93
C ASP A 264 5.80 -9.52 10.48
N VAL A 265 4.49 -9.76 10.40
CA VAL A 265 3.85 -11.03 10.81
C VAL A 265 3.71 -12.00 9.65
N MET A 266 3.71 -11.49 8.42
CA MET A 266 3.61 -12.36 7.25
C MET A 266 4.82 -13.30 7.12
N HIS A 267 4.64 -14.37 6.35
CA HIS A 267 5.72 -15.32 6.08
C HIS A 267 6.96 -14.60 5.55
N ILE A 268 8.14 -14.97 6.03
CA ILE A 268 9.40 -14.24 5.79
C ILE A 268 9.72 -14.05 4.29
N LEU A 269 9.32 -14.97 3.43
CA LEU A 269 9.52 -14.89 1.98
C LEU A 269 8.65 -13.82 1.28
N ASN A 270 7.61 -13.31 1.94
CA ASN A 270 6.84 -12.20 1.39
C ASN A 270 7.50 -10.84 1.66
N ILE A 271 8.39 -10.76 2.64
CA ILE A 271 8.94 -9.48 3.15
C ILE A 271 9.81 -8.77 2.11
N PRO A 272 10.78 -9.42 1.42
CA PRO A 272 11.65 -8.74 0.44
C PRO A 272 10.87 -8.07 -0.69
N SER A 273 9.98 -8.81 -1.33
CA SER A 273 9.18 -8.28 -2.44
C SER A 273 8.23 -7.16 -1.98
N THR A 274 7.64 -7.28 -0.79
CA THR A 274 6.81 -6.21 -0.21
C THR A 274 7.62 -4.95 0.06
N MET A 275 8.83 -5.08 0.63
CA MET A 275 9.70 -3.91 0.86
C MET A 275 10.01 -3.18 -0.45
N CYS A 276 10.39 -3.91 -1.50
CA CYS A 276 10.66 -3.32 -2.82
C CYS A 276 9.40 -2.70 -3.45
N HIS A 277 8.23 -3.32 -3.29
CA HIS A 277 6.94 -2.81 -3.75
C HIS A 277 6.62 -1.46 -3.11
N GLU A 278 6.69 -1.35 -1.78
CA GLU A 278 6.42 -0.10 -1.08
C GLU A 278 7.44 1.01 -1.43
N LEU A 279 8.67 0.62 -1.74
CA LEU A 279 9.69 1.54 -2.23
C LEU A 279 9.42 2.02 -3.67
N ALA A 280 8.75 1.22 -4.52
CA ALA A 280 8.35 1.64 -5.85
C ALA A 280 7.33 2.79 -5.80
N HIS A 281 6.40 2.76 -4.87
CA HIS A 281 5.45 3.87 -4.64
C HIS A 281 6.17 5.19 -4.31
N LEU A 282 7.30 5.14 -3.61
CA LEU A 282 8.14 6.32 -3.32
C LEU A 282 8.89 6.88 -4.55
N ARG A 283 8.71 6.26 -5.71
CA ARG A 283 9.17 6.76 -7.02
C ARG A 283 8.04 7.20 -7.94
N GLY A 284 6.82 7.24 -7.40
CA GLY A 284 5.65 7.71 -8.12
C GLY A 284 4.88 6.61 -8.87
N TYR A 285 5.32 5.38 -8.80
CA TYR A 285 4.58 4.25 -9.36
C TYR A 285 3.50 3.79 -8.39
N ILE A 286 2.30 4.37 -8.54
CA ILE A 286 1.18 4.16 -7.59
C ILE A 286 0.28 2.99 -7.99
N TYR A 287 0.36 2.49 -9.23
CA TYR A 287 -0.38 1.33 -9.67
C TYR A 287 0.24 0.06 -9.10
N GLU A 288 -0.60 -0.79 -8.52
CA GLU A 288 -0.19 -1.99 -7.80
C GLU A 288 0.50 -3.03 -8.70
N ASP A 289 0.00 -3.20 -9.93
CA ASP A 289 0.60 -4.06 -10.95
C ASP A 289 2.02 -3.60 -11.34
N GLU A 290 2.21 -2.30 -11.49
CA GLU A 290 3.52 -1.70 -11.77
C GLU A 290 4.47 -1.86 -10.57
N ALA A 291 4.01 -1.59 -9.35
CA ALA A 291 4.80 -1.76 -8.14
C ALA A 291 5.19 -3.24 -7.91
N ASN A 292 4.26 -4.19 -8.13
CA ASN A 292 4.53 -5.63 -8.11
C ASN A 292 5.58 -6.02 -9.15
N PHE A 293 5.49 -5.48 -10.37
CA PHE A 293 6.45 -5.76 -11.42
C PHE A 293 7.85 -5.19 -11.10
N ILE A 294 7.92 -3.96 -10.60
CA ILE A 294 9.19 -3.32 -10.19
C ILE A 294 9.82 -4.10 -9.03
N SER A 295 9.01 -4.51 -8.05
CA SER A 295 9.51 -5.32 -6.93
C SER A 295 10.03 -6.69 -7.38
N TYR A 296 9.34 -7.32 -8.32
CA TYR A 296 9.80 -8.55 -8.96
C TYR A 296 11.18 -8.34 -9.59
N LEU A 297 11.36 -7.31 -10.43
CA LEU A 297 12.65 -7.03 -11.07
C LEU A 297 13.76 -6.81 -10.02
N ALA A 298 13.49 -5.99 -8.98
CA ALA A 298 14.46 -5.74 -7.93
C ALA A 298 14.92 -7.03 -7.24
N CYS A 299 13.98 -7.90 -6.91
CA CYS A 299 14.28 -9.13 -6.20
C CYS A 299 15.00 -10.16 -7.08
N VAL A 300 14.56 -10.39 -8.32
CA VAL A 300 15.14 -11.44 -9.18
C VAL A 300 16.53 -11.06 -9.72
N GLU A 301 16.88 -9.78 -9.73
CA GLU A 301 18.20 -9.29 -10.12
C GLU A 301 19.19 -9.20 -8.95
N SER A 302 18.76 -9.51 -7.72
CA SER A 302 19.63 -9.60 -6.56
C SER A 302 20.65 -10.73 -6.70
N GLU A 303 21.84 -10.55 -6.12
CA GLU A 303 22.80 -11.64 -5.91
C GLU A 303 22.39 -12.59 -4.77
N ASN A 304 21.47 -12.14 -3.90
CA ASN A 304 20.96 -12.89 -2.77
C ASN A 304 19.86 -13.87 -3.20
N VAL A 305 20.16 -15.16 -3.11
CA VAL A 305 19.24 -16.25 -3.49
C VAL A 305 17.89 -16.16 -2.77
N PHE A 306 17.89 -15.69 -1.53
CA PHE A 306 16.65 -15.51 -0.76
C PHE A 306 15.75 -14.44 -1.39
N PHE A 307 16.31 -13.30 -1.82
CA PHE A 307 15.59 -12.27 -2.54
C PHE A 307 15.12 -12.75 -3.91
N GLN A 308 15.97 -13.47 -4.65
CA GLN A 308 15.56 -14.06 -5.94
C GLN A 308 14.33 -14.94 -5.76
N TYR A 309 14.37 -15.84 -4.77
CA TYR A 309 13.25 -16.73 -4.50
C TYR A 309 11.98 -15.97 -4.12
N ALA A 310 12.08 -15.02 -3.21
CA ALA A 310 10.97 -14.14 -2.84
C ALA A 310 10.36 -13.40 -4.06
N GLY A 311 11.21 -12.94 -4.98
CA GLY A 311 10.79 -12.28 -6.21
C GLY A 311 9.99 -13.20 -7.14
N TYR A 312 10.50 -14.40 -7.44
CA TYR A 312 9.76 -15.35 -8.26
C TYR A 312 8.46 -15.83 -7.59
N LEU A 313 8.51 -16.05 -6.27
CA LEU A 313 7.34 -16.49 -5.50
C LEU A 313 6.23 -15.42 -5.50
N SER A 314 6.58 -14.13 -5.48
CA SER A 314 5.63 -13.01 -5.46
C SER A 314 4.72 -12.96 -6.69
N VAL A 315 5.18 -13.48 -7.82
CA VAL A 315 4.40 -13.49 -9.08
C VAL A 315 3.83 -14.86 -9.44
N LEU A 316 4.24 -15.91 -8.74
CA LEU A 316 3.84 -17.30 -9.04
C LEU A 316 2.32 -17.48 -8.98
N ASN A 317 1.66 -16.94 -7.96
CA ASN A 317 0.22 -17.07 -7.79
C ASN A 317 -0.59 -16.40 -8.91
N TYR A 318 -0.13 -15.26 -9.42
CA TYR A 318 -0.79 -14.57 -10.54
C TYR A 318 -0.73 -15.42 -11.80
N LEU A 319 0.44 -15.97 -12.12
CA LEU A 319 0.63 -16.84 -13.27
C LEU A 319 -0.15 -18.17 -13.15
N TYR A 320 -0.07 -18.80 -11.97
CA TYR A 320 -0.83 -20.02 -11.69
C TYR A 320 -2.34 -19.80 -11.87
N ASN A 321 -2.86 -18.71 -11.34
CA ASN A 321 -4.28 -18.37 -11.44
C ASN A 321 -4.71 -18.09 -12.87
N ASP A 322 -3.86 -17.46 -13.70
CA ASP A 322 -4.18 -17.20 -15.10
C ASP A 322 -4.16 -18.49 -15.93
N VAL A 323 -3.20 -19.40 -15.69
CA VAL A 323 -3.21 -20.76 -16.30
C VAL A 323 -4.44 -21.57 -15.84
N TYR A 324 -4.76 -21.54 -14.54
CA TYR A 324 -5.96 -22.19 -14.02
C TYR A 324 -7.26 -21.59 -14.62
N LYS A 325 -7.32 -20.28 -14.77
CA LYS A 325 -8.44 -19.61 -15.42
C LYS A 325 -8.58 -20.02 -16.87
N LEU A 326 -7.48 -20.10 -17.63
CA LEU A 326 -7.48 -20.61 -19.00
C LEU A 326 -8.09 -22.01 -19.07
N TRP A 327 -7.62 -22.95 -18.23
CA TRP A 327 -8.17 -24.30 -18.13
C TRP A 327 -9.67 -24.29 -17.86
N LYS A 328 -10.13 -23.46 -16.94
CA LYS A 328 -11.53 -23.45 -16.48
C LYS A 328 -12.48 -22.76 -17.46
N THR A 329 -12.03 -21.67 -18.11
CA THR A 329 -12.91 -20.82 -18.95
C THR A 329 -12.81 -21.11 -20.44
N ASN A 330 -11.70 -21.68 -20.91
CA ASN A 330 -11.47 -22.06 -22.30
C ASN A 330 -10.70 -23.38 -22.40
N PRO A 331 -11.36 -24.54 -22.06
CA PRO A 331 -10.70 -25.85 -22.04
C PRO A 331 -10.11 -26.25 -23.40
N GLU A 332 -10.74 -25.87 -24.52
CA GLU A 332 -10.26 -26.18 -25.86
C GLU A 332 -8.91 -25.51 -26.12
N ALA A 333 -8.79 -24.21 -25.87
CA ALA A 333 -7.52 -23.49 -26.00
C ALA A 333 -6.46 -24.01 -24.99
N TYR A 334 -6.88 -24.46 -23.82
CA TYR A 334 -5.97 -25.09 -22.86
C TYR A 334 -5.43 -26.42 -23.39
N GLU A 335 -6.28 -27.31 -23.94
CA GLU A 335 -5.86 -28.57 -24.53
C GLU A 335 -4.91 -28.37 -25.73
N GLU A 336 -5.20 -27.40 -26.59
CA GLU A 336 -4.29 -27.02 -27.68
C GLU A 336 -2.93 -26.52 -27.14
N THR A 337 -2.95 -25.75 -26.08
CA THR A 337 -1.73 -25.23 -25.44
C THR A 337 -0.91 -26.36 -24.82
N VAL A 338 -1.54 -27.26 -24.06
CA VAL A 338 -0.90 -28.38 -23.39
C VAL A 338 -0.32 -29.40 -24.39
N ALA A 339 -0.89 -29.49 -25.61
CA ALA A 339 -0.31 -30.30 -26.67
C ALA A 339 1.05 -29.74 -27.16
N VAL A 340 1.33 -28.44 -26.95
CA VAL A 340 2.59 -27.78 -27.32
C VAL A 340 3.54 -27.69 -26.13
N VAL A 341 3.04 -27.24 -24.96
CA VAL A 341 3.83 -27.02 -23.74
C VAL A 341 3.02 -27.44 -22.52
N GLN A 342 3.56 -28.36 -21.72
CA GLN A 342 2.93 -28.83 -20.50
C GLN A 342 3.24 -27.87 -19.35
N PRO A 343 2.24 -27.51 -18.49
CA PRO A 343 2.51 -26.74 -17.28
C PRO A 343 3.44 -27.50 -16.34
N ALA A 344 4.47 -26.82 -15.85
CA ALA A 344 5.42 -27.36 -14.88
C ALA A 344 4.73 -27.64 -13.55
N ALA A 345 5.15 -28.70 -12.87
CA ALA A 345 4.70 -28.99 -11.52
C ALA A 345 5.44 -28.11 -10.51
N ILE A 346 4.70 -27.56 -9.56
CA ILE A 346 5.25 -26.85 -8.40
C ILE A 346 5.56 -27.88 -7.32
N SER A 347 6.77 -27.80 -6.73
CA SER A 347 7.20 -28.70 -5.66
C SER A 347 6.39 -28.50 -4.37
N GLU A 348 6.32 -29.54 -3.55
CA GLU A 348 5.65 -29.46 -2.24
C GLU A 348 6.26 -28.39 -1.35
N GLN A 349 7.58 -28.19 -1.44
CA GLN A 349 8.27 -27.17 -0.66
C GLN A 349 7.86 -25.76 -1.07
N VAL A 350 7.75 -25.49 -2.37
CA VAL A 350 7.28 -24.19 -2.86
C VAL A 350 5.85 -23.92 -2.41
N TRP A 351 4.97 -24.92 -2.37
CA TRP A 351 3.62 -24.74 -1.83
C TRP A 351 3.60 -24.45 -0.33
N LYS A 352 4.51 -25.05 0.45
CA LYS A 352 4.67 -24.75 1.88
C LYS A 352 5.17 -23.33 2.12
N ASP A 353 6.06 -22.86 1.25
CA ASP A 353 6.63 -21.51 1.33
C ASP A 353 5.67 -20.42 0.83
N ASN A 354 4.74 -20.79 -0.06
CA ASN A 354 3.83 -19.85 -0.73
C ASN A 354 2.57 -19.59 0.10
N ILE A 355 2.76 -19.12 1.32
CA ILE A 355 1.69 -18.78 2.26
C ILE A 355 1.81 -17.31 2.66
N PHE A 356 0.69 -16.68 3.01
CA PHE A 356 0.69 -15.30 3.50
C PHE A 356 1.17 -15.24 4.96
N VAL A 357 0.54 -16.03 5.82
CA VAL A 357 0.81 -16.11 7.26
C VAL A 357 0.70 -17.59 7.66
N SER A 358 1.53 -18.06 8.60
CA SER A 358 1.45 -19.44 9.09
C SER A 358 0.17 -19.68 9.90
N ASP A 359 -0.28 -20.95 9.96
CA ASP A 359 -1.47 -21.34 10.74
C ASP A 359 -1.35 -20.92 12.20
N GLN A 360 -0.16 -21.08 12.79
CA GLN A 360 0.11 -20.66 14.17
C GLN A 360 -0.09 -19.17 14.40
N GLU A 361 0.38 -18.34 13.47
CA GLU A 361 0.18 -16.88 13.54
C GLU A 361 -1.29 -16.51 13.30
N TRP A 362 -2.00 -17.20 12.40
CA TRP A 362 -3.44 -17.01 12.21
C TRP A 362 -4.23 -17.33 13.48
N ASP A 363 -3.91 -18.43 14.15
CA ASP A 363 -4.54 -18.80 15.44
C ASP A 363 -4.29 -17.72 16.50
N ARG A 364 -3.06 -17.20 16.57
CA ARG A 364 -2.69 -16.11 17.49
C ARG A 364 -3.46 -14.81 17.17
N ILE A 365 -3.55 -14.41 15.90
CA ILE A 365 -4.24 -13.20 15.44
C ILE A 365 -5.72 -13.31 15.76
N ASN A 366 -6.37 -14.39 15.32
CA ASN A 366 -7.80 -14.61 15.50
C ASN A 366 -8.17 -14.74 16.98
N GLY A 367 -7.30 -15.34 17.79
CA GLY A 367 -7.49 -15.45 19.26
C GLY A 367 -7.45 -14.11 20.00
N LYS A 368 -6.83 -13.07 19.43
CA LYS A 368 -6.75 -11.72 19.99
C LYS A 368 -7.69 -10.71 19.31
N ALA A 369 -8.28 -11.08 18.19
CA ALA A 369 -9.10 -10.19 17.37
C ALA A 369 -10.35 -9.72 18.13
N LEU A 370 -10.59 -8.40 18.11
CA LEU A 370 -11.81 -7.79 18.68
C LEU A 370 -12.99 -7.85 17.69
N ILE A 371 -12.70 -7.93 16.41
CA ILE A 371 -13.66 -8.01 15.30
C ILE A 371 -13.21 -9.18 14.43
N ASP A 372 -14.17 -9.94 13.95
CA ASP A 372 -13.93 -11.09 13.08
C ASP A 372 -13.16 -10.69 11.83
N THR A 373 -12.17 -11.51 11.45
CA THR A 373 -11.31 -11.27 10.29
C THR A 373 -12.11 -11.17 9.00
N GLU A 374 -13.17 -11.98 8.80
CA GLU A 374 -14.02 -11.91 7.60
C GLU A 374 -14.72 -10.56 7.46
N ILE A 375 -15.12 -9.93 8.58
CA ILE A 375 -15.76 -8.61 8.56
C ILE A 375 -14.76 -7.52 8.21
N ILE A 376 -13.54 -7.61 8.76
CA ILE A 376 -12.48 -6.65 8.51
C ILE A 376 -12.01 -6.73 7.05
N ASP A 377 -11.78 -7.94 6.55
CA ASP A 377 -11.37 -8.18 5.16
C ASP A 377 -12.42 -7.65 4.18
N ALA A 378 -13.69 -8.00 4.37
CA ALA A 378 -14.76 -7.49 3.52
C ALA A 378 -14.86 -5.96 3.51
N ALA A 379 -14.64 -5.30 4.66
CA ALA A 379 -14.63 -3.84 4.75
C ALA A 379 -13.39 -3.24 4.04
N ALA A 380 -12.22 -3.85 4.20
CA ALA A 380 -10.99 -3.44 3.53
C ALA A 380 -11.12 -3.58 2.01
N ASP A 381 -11.68 -4.66 1.52
CA ASP A 381 -11.95 -4.92 0.10
C ASP A 381 -12.81 -3.83 -0.54
N VAL A 382 -13.93 -3.48 0.11
CA VAL A 382 -14.80 -2.40 -0.37
C VAL A 382 -14.09 -1.07 -0.38
N PHE A 383 -13.28 -0.79 0.64
CA PHE A 383 -12.54 0.47 0.74
C PHE A 383 -11.48 0.59 -0.36
N VAL A 384 -10.65 -0.45 -0.56
CA VAL A 384 -9.58 -0.48 -1.57
C VAL A 384 -10.17 -0.38 -2.97
N ASP A 385 -11.17 -1.21 -3.30
CA ASP A 385 -11.82 -1.22 -4.61
C ASP A 385 -12.46 0.13 -4.94
N THR A 386 -13.15 0.74 -3.97
CA THR A 386 -13.74 2.07 -4.13
C THR A 386 -12.69 3.14 -4.35
N ASN A 387 -11.59 3.11 -3.58
CA ASN A 387 -10.50 4.08 -3.70
C ASN A 387 -9.83 4.00 -5.08
N LEU A 388 -9.53 2.80 -5.56
CA LEU A 388 -8.95 2.58 -6.89
C LEU A 388 -9.87 3.12 -7.99
N LYS A 389 -11.16 2.78 -7.96
CA LYS A 389 -12.14 3.24 -8.96
C LYS A 389 -12.31 4.76 -8.97
N VAL A 390 -12.35 5.40 -7.81
CA VAL A 390 -12.44 6.88 -7.70
C VAL A 390 -11.21 7.55 -8.28
N ASN A 391 -10.04 6.92 -8.20
CA ASN A 391 -8.78 7.43 -8.75
C ASN A 391 -8.55 7.04 -10.23
N GLY A 392 -9.57 6.51 -10.91
CA GLY A 392 -9.53 6.24 -12.35
C GLY A 392 -9.06 4.83 -12.72
N VAL A 393 -8.80 3.95 -11.75
CA VAL A 393 -8.53 2.52 -11.99
C VAL A 393 -9.87 1.80 -12.16
N SER A 394 -10.39 1.79 -13.38
CA SER A 394 -11.74 1.29 -13.70
C SER A 394 -12.00 -0.16 -13.25
N ASP A 395 -10.95 -0.98 -13.27
CA ASP A 395 -11.00 -2.40 -12.92
C ASP A 395 -10.94 -2.64 -11.40
N GLY A 396 -10.64 -1.60 -10.60
CA GLY A 396 -10.50 -1.73 -9.15
C GLY A 396 -9.43 -2.75 -8.77
N LYS A 397 -9.73 -3.65 -7.84
CA LYS A 397 -8.81 -4.73 -7.38
C LYS A 397 -8.39 -5.70 -8.49
N ILE A 398 -9.13 -5.84 -9.61
CA ILE A 398 -8.75 -6.71 -10.74
C ILE A 398 -7.45 -6.21 -11.38
N SER A 399 -7.09 -4.93 -11.23
CA SER A 399 -5.84 -4.36 -11.76
C SER A 399 -4.59 -5.08 -11.25
N TYR A 400 -4.61 -5.66 -10.07
CA TYR A 400 -3.49 -6.44 -9.52
C TYR A 400 -3.06 -7.61 -10.43
N ASN A 401 -3.98 -8.18 -11.21
CA ASN A 401 -3.69 -9.28 -12.13
C ASN A 401 -2.97 -8.85 -13.42
N ARG A 402 -2.81 -7.55 -13.65
CA ARG A 402 -2.11 -7.03 -14.86
C ARG A 402 -0.60 -7.29 -14.81
N VAL A 403 -0.04 -7.64 -13.66
CA VAL A 403 1.39 -7.97 -13.53
C VAL A 403 1.82 -9.10 -14.48
N VAL A 404 0.96 -10.09 -14.75
CA VAL A 404 1.23 -11.16 -15.71
C VAL A 404 1.47 -10.59 -17.12
N ARG A 405 0.69 -9.59 -17.51
CA ARG A 405 0.83 -8.90 -18.80
C ARG A 405 2.15 -8.12 -18.89
N LEU A 406 2.55 -7.45 -17.80
CA LEU A 406 3.84 -6.75 -17.73
C LEU A 406 5.01 -7.72 -17.83
N LEU A 407 4.93 -8.88 -17.17
CA LEU A 407 5.93 -9.94 -17.27
C LEU A 407 6.01 -10.49 -18.72
N LEU A 408 4.89 -10.79 -19.36
CA LEU A 408 4.86 -11.23 -20.76
C LEU A 408 5.48 -10.19 -21.69
N GLN A 409 5.15 -8.91 -21.52
CA GLN A 409 5.73 -7.82 -22.28
C GLN A 409 7.25 -7.70 -22.07
N TYR A 410 7.70 -7.85 -20.83
CA TYR A 410 9.12 -7.80 -20.49
C TYR A 410 9.91 -8.93 -21.13
N TYR A 411 9.44 -10.18 -20.97
CA TYR A 411 10.15 -11.37 -21.48
C TYR A 411 10.07 -11.55 -23.00
N ARG A 412 9.13 -10.89 -23.67
CA ARG A 412 9.10 -10.82 -25.15
C ARG A 412 10.19 -9.94 -25.72
N LYS A 413 10.65 -8.96 -24.95
CA LYS A 413 11.63 -7.95 -25.41
C LYS A 413 13.06 -8.29 -25.07
N ASN A 414 13.26 -9.09 -24.02
CA ASN A 414 14.57 -9.51 -23.53
C ASN A 414 14.79 -10.99 -23.78
#